data_d25143c49a591274fa019349f6995421
#
_entry.id   d25143c49a591274fa019349f6995421
#
_cell.length_a   1.000
_cell.length_b   1.000
_cell.length_c   1.000
_cell.angle_alpha   90.00
_cell.angle_beta   90.00
_cell.angle_gamma   90.00
#
_symmetry.space_group_name_H-M   'P 1'
#
loop_
_entity.id
_entity.type
_entity.pdbx_description
1 polymer ?
#
loop_
_entity_poly.entity_id
_entity_poly.type
_entity_poly.pdbx_seq_one_letter_code
_entity_poly.pdbx_strand_id
1 'polypeptide(L)'
;MSAVDKLLTVALQEEGYLEKRTEDELDSKTANAGSNNFTRYARDLYPSLQGNPWCDVFVDWCFVQTFGKVAARQLLGGFSAYTPDSAQYYKKRGQYHKSSPRPGDQIFFRNSSRICHTGIVAEVTLTTVRTIEGNTSSGSEVIANGGAVCRKEYSLNNSRIDGYGRPDWSLVEAPSYETGWHHDSNGWWYAYSETGYYKSCWRVINGHKYYFNSDGYALAGWQRIQDKWYFFENTAGHPLECALYVTDASGIQAPGAF
;
A
#
# COMPACT_ATOMS: atom_id res chain seq x y z
N MET A 1 -3.92 9.84 -0.20
CA MET A 1 -2.49 9.47 -0.21
C MET A 1 -2.43 7.96 -0.23
N SER A 2 -1.88 7.38 -1.27
CA SER A 2 -1.75 5.92 -1.43
C SER A 2 -0.82 5.31 -0.36
N ALA A 3 -0.84 3.99 -0.22
CA ALA A 3 0.10 3.29 0.67
C ALA A 3 1.56 3.52 0.25
N VAL A 4 1.82 3.52 -1.06
CA VAL A 4 3.15 3.83 -1.62
C VAL A 4 3.60 5.23 -1.25
N ASP A 5 2.74 6.26 -1.41
CA ASP A 5 3.11 7.64 -1.04
C ASP A 5 3.44 7.78 0.45
N LYS A 6 2.70 7.08 1.33
CA LYS A 6 2.97 7.07 2.77
C LYS A 6 4.35 6.46 3.06
N LEU A 7 4.67 5.31 2.45
CA LEU A 7 5.97 4.67 2.58
C LEU A 7 7.10 5.58 2.11
N LEU A 8 6.95 6.15 0.92
CA LEU A 8 7.97 7.04 0.35
C LEU A 8 8.15 8.31 1.16
N THR A 9 7.06 8.85 1.76
CA THR A 9 7.16 10.00 2.67
C THR A 9 8.07 9.66 3.86
N VAL A 10 7.87 8.53 4.52
CA VAL A 10 8.71 8.09 5.65
C VAL A 10 10.15 7.87 5.20
N ALA A 11 10.36 7.09 4.12
CA ALA A 11 11.70 6.73 3.69
C ALA A 11 12.53 7.95 3.22
N LEU A 12 11.92 8.87 2.47
CA LEU A 12 12.59 10.07 1.96
C LEU A 12 12.89 11.09 3.06
N GLN A 13 12.08 11.12 4.14
CA GLN A 13 12.40 11.94 5.32
C GLN A 13 13.70 11.51 6.00
N GLU A 14 14.16 10.27 5.79
CA GLU A 14 15.42 9.79 6.38
C GLU A 14 16.67 10.21 5.60
N GLU A 15 16.53 10.75 4.38
CA GLU A 15 17.67 11.17 3.57
C GLU A 15 18.63 12.06 4.36
N GLY A 16 19.92 11.77 4.28
CA GLY A 16 20.98 12.45 5.01
C GLY A 16 21.21 11.92 6.44
N TYR A 17 20.52 10.87 6.86
CA TYR A 17 20.86 10.19 8.11
C TYR A 17 22.24 9.52 7.94
N LEU A 18 23.12 9.71 8.93
CA LEU A 18 24.44 9.11 9.02
C LEU A 18 24.49 8.12 10.18
N GLU A 19 25.05 6.94 9.96
CA GLU A 19 25.31 5.98 11.04
C GLU A 19 26.22 6.57 12.11
N LYS A 20 26.21 5.99 13.31
CA LYS A 20 26.88 6.53 14.47
C LYS A 20 28.10 5.70 14.86
N ARG A 21 29.01 6.35 15.62
CA ARG A 21 30.17 5.69 16.24
C ARG A 21 29.79 4.82 17.41
N THR A 22 28.71 5.20 18.13
CA THR A 22 28.21 4.55 19.33
C THR A 22 26.70 4.58 19.33
N GLU A 23 26.07 4.05 20.36
CA GLU A 23 24.61 4.10 20.56
C GLU A 23 24.09 5.49 20.99
N ASP A 24 24.96 6.49 21.08
CA ASP A 24 24.54 7.85 21.42
C ASP A 24 24.03 8.59 20.17
N GLU A 25 23.09 9.52 20.37
CA GLU A 25 22.57 10.42 19.34
C GLU A 25 21.91 9.71 18.17
N LEU A 26 21.35 8.51 18.38
CA LEU A 26 20.75 7.70 17.31
C LEU A 26 19.59 8.41 16.61
N ASP A 27 18.88 9.32 17.26
CA ASP A 27 17.74 10.06 16.70
C ASP A 27 18.15 11.30 15.91
N SER A 28 19.38 11.79 16.09
CA SER A 28 19.93 12.88 15.28
C SER A 28 20.35 12.36 13.92
N LYS A 29 20.10 13.11 12.84
CA LYS A 29 20.58 12.70 11.52
C LYS A 29 22.09 12.73 11.40
N THR A 30 22.77 13.67 12.04
CA THR A 30 24.20 13.93 11.77
C THR A 30 25.10 13.92 13.00
N ALA A 31 24.56 14.11 14.22
CA ALA A 31 25.37 14.07 15.43
C ALA A 31 25.98 12.67 15.62
N ASN A 32 27.15 12.60 16.24
CA ASN A 32 27.92 11.38 16.50
C ASN A 32 28.15 10.50 15.24
N ALA A 33 28.22 11.11 14.05
CA ALA A 33 28.44 10.38 12.81
C ALA A 33 29.77 9.60 12.83
N GLY A 34 29.76 8.41 12.27
CA GLY A 34 30.91 7.50 12.23
C GLY A 34 30.76 6.41 11.19
N SER A 35 31.43 5.29 11.41
CA SER A 35 31.47 4.14 10.50
C SER A 35 31.25 2.81 11.24
N ASN A 36 30.52 2.82 12.35
CA ASN A 36 30.36 1.65 13.22
C ASN A 36 28.96 1.02 13.13
N ASN A 37 28.15 1.41 12.12
CA ASN A 37 26.83 0.85 11.85
C ASN A 37 25.83 0.95 13.02
N PHE A 38 26.01 1.86 13.99
CA PHE A 38 24.99 2.12 14.99
C PHE A 38 23.90 3.00 14.41
N THR A 39 22.64 2.56 14.48
CA THR A 39 21.50 3.29 13.91
C THR A 39 20.28 3.20 14.77
N ARG A 40 19.38 4.20 14.67
CA ARG A 40 18.04 4.10 15.25
C ARG A 40 17.21 2.96 14.65
N TYR A 41 17.45 2.62 13.39
CA TYR A 41 16.72 1.56 12.69
C TYR A 41 16.98 0.20 13.34
N ALA A 42 18.25 -0.11 13.64
CA ALA A 42 18.62 -1.32 14.36
C ALA A 42 18.15 -1.28 15.81
N ARG A 43 18.30 -0.12 16.52
CA ARG A 43 17.77 0.04 17.91
C ARG A 43 16.30 -0.35 17.99
N ASP A 44 15.47 0.13 17.05
CA ASP A 44 14.02 0.00 17.11
C ASP A 44 13.52 -1.42 16.73
N LEU A 45 14.20 -2.11 15.82
CA LEU A 45 13.75 -3.39 15.29
C LEU A 45 14.65 -4.59 15.63
N TYR A 46 15.95 -4.35 15.68
CA TYR A 46 16.98 -5.39 15.79
C TYR A 46 18.11 -4.96 16.75
N PRO A 47 17.82 -4.67 18.03
CA PRO A 47 18.82 -4.10 18.95
C PRO A 47 20.07 -4.99 19.11
N SER A 48 19.93 -6.32 18.97
CA SER A 48 21.06 -7.25 19.01
C SER A 48 21.94 -7.20 17.74
N LEU A 49 21.55 -6.49 16.70
CA LEU A 49 22.27 -6.34 15.44
C LEU A 49 22.87 -4.93 15.27
N GLN A 50 22.90 -4.11 16.31
CA GLN A 50 23.66 -2.85 16.29
C GLN A 50 25.12 -3.14 15.89
N GLY A 51 25.71 -2.26 15.11
CA GLY A 51 27.06 -2.43 14.59
C GLY A 51 27.18 -3.33 13.35
N ASN A 52 26.05 -3.85 12.83
CA ASN A 52 26.04 -4.66 11.58
C ASN A 52 25.48 -3.85 10.40
N PRO A 53 25.75 -4.29 9.15
CA PRO A 53 25.17 -3.69 7.96
C PRO A 53 23.64 -3.58 8.06
N TRP A 54 23.09 -2.42 7.72
CA TRP A 54 21.71 -2.05 8.05
C TRP A 54 20.83 -1.67 6.84
N CYS A 55 21.23 -2.02 5.61
CA CYS A 55 20.41 -1.69 4.43
C CYS A 55 19.01 -2.32 4.48
N ASP A 56 18.90 -3.59 4.87
CA ASP A 56 17.62 -4.31 4.96
C ASP A 56 16.84 -3.88 6.21
N VAL A 57 17.55 -3.64 7.31
CA VAL A 57 16.97 -3.08 8.54
C VAL A 57 16.29 -1.73 8.29
N PHE A 58 16.88 -0.88 7.45
CA PHE A 58 16.29 0.40 7.03
C PHE A 58 14.97 0.21 6.29
N VAL A 59 14.92 -0.75 5.34
CA VAL A 59 13.68 -1.07 4.60
C VAL A 59 12.60 -1.53 5.57
N ASP A 60 12.89 -2.53 6.40
CA ASP A 60 11.96 -3.05 7.40
C ASP A 60 11.45 -1.93 8.33
N TRP A 61 12.34 -1.04 8.77
CA TRP A 61 11.99 0.10 9.62
C TRP A 61 11.04 1.06 8.92
N CYS A 62 11.28 1.42 7.66
CA CYS A 62 10.38 2.28 6.89
C CYS A 62 8.97 1.70 6.79
N PHE A 63 8.87 0.39 6.51
CA PHE A 63 7.57 -0.28 6.47
C PHE A 63 6.87 -0.30 7.85
N VAL A 64 7.62 -0.56 8.91
CA VAL A 64 7.06 -0.59 10.28
C VAL A 64 6.59 0.80 10.72
N GLN A 65 7.36 1.85 10.45
CA GLN A 65 6.96 3.23 10.76
C GLN A 65 5.70 3.65 9.98
N THR A 66 5.56 3.17 8.75
CA THR A 66 4.42 3.54 7.89
C THR A 66 3.14 2.77 8.25
N PHE A 67 3.23 1.46 8.49
CA PHE A 67 2.06 0.58 8.55
C PHE A 67 1.89 -0.16 9.88
N GLY A 68 2.84 0.01 10.80
CA GLY A 68 2.92 -0.80 12.02
C GLY A 68 3.45 -2.22 11.76
N LYS A 69 3.92 -2.86 12.82
CA LYS A 69 4.69 -4.13 12.74
C LYS A 69 3.93 -5.28 12.07
N VAL A 70 2.62 -5.38 12.31
CA VAL A 70 1.81 -6.50 11.77
C VAL A 70 1.64 -6.37 10.26
N ALA A 71 1.17 -5.20 9.79
CA ALA A 71 0.94 -4.97 8.37
C ALA A 71 2.26 -4.94 7.58
N ALA A 72 3.32 -4.32 8.12
CA ALA A 72 4.65 -4.34 7.53
C ALA A 72 5.16 -5.78 7.29
N ARG A 73 4.99 -6.67 8.29
CA ARG A 73 5.37 -8.08 8.17
C ARG A 73 4.58 -8.82 7.07
N GLN A 74 3.30 -8.50 6.91
CA GLN A 74 2.47 -9.07 5.84
C GLN A 74 2.93 -8.59 4.45
N LEU A 75 3.19 -7.29 4.30
CA LEU A 75 3.67 -6.69 3.06
C LEU A 75 5.02 -7.26 2.62
N LEU A 76 5.99 -7.33 3.54
CA LEU A 76 7.33 -7.84 3.28
C LEU A 76 7.39 -9.38 3.23
N GLY A 77 6.42 -10.07 3.86
CA GLY A 77 6.38 -11.53 4.00
C GLY A 77 7.22 -12.08 5.14
N GLY A 78 7.87 -11.21 5.89
CA GLY A 78 8.74 -11.49 7.02
C GLY A 78 9.62 -10.30 7.31
N PHE A 79 10.46 -10.41 8.33
CA PHE A 79 11.51 -9.47 8.65
C PHE A 79 12.86 -10.17 8.66
N SER A 80 13.87 -9.56 8.07
CA SER A 80 15.24 -10.07 8.07
C SER A 80 16.24 -8.92 7.90
N ALA A 81 17.35 -8.98 8.62
CA ALA A 81 18.50 -8.11 8.38
C ALA A 81 19.44 -8.68 7.30
N TYR A 82 19.04 -9.76 6.64
CA TYR A 82 19.85 -10.45 5.62
C TYR A 82 19.13 -10.43 4.27
N THR A 83 19.61 -9.63 3.35
CA THR A 83 19.00 -9.36 2.05
C THR A 83 18.60 -10.58 1.21
N PRO A 84 19.36 -11.73 1.21
CA PRO A 84 18.90 -12.93 0.52
C PRO A 84 17.60 -13.51 1.08
N ASP A 85 17.38 -13.45 2.40
CA ASP A 85 16.16 -13.95 3.05
C ASP A 85 14.97 -13.07 2.68
N SER A 86 15.14 -11.73 2.73
CA SER A 86 14.10 -10.79 2.33
C SER A 86 13.68 -10.98 0.88
N ALA A 87 14.62 -11.18 -0.04
CA ALA A 87 14.32 -11.54 -1.42
C ALA A 87 13.56 -12.86 -1.52
N GLN A 88 13.90 -13.85 -0.66
CA GLN A 88 13.26 -15.15 -0.66
C GLN A 88 11.80 -15.08 -0.18
N TYR A 89 11.45 -14.15 0.74
CA TYR A 89 10.05 -13.93 1.13
C TYR A 89 9.17 -13.54 -0.06
N TYR A 90 9.63 -12.66 -0.94
CA TYR A 90 8.91 -12.29 -2.16
C TYR A 90 8.87 -13.43 -3.18
N LYS A 91 9.98 -14.16 -3.37
CA LYS A 91 10.04 -15.31 -4.29
C LYS A 91 9.04 -16.40 -3.93
N LYS A 92 8.94 -16.74 -2.66
CA LYS A 92 7.98 -17.75 -2.15
C LYS A 92 6.52 -17.38 -2.40
N ARG A 93 6.20 -16.08 -2.53
CA ARG A 93 4.84 -15.56 -2.75
C ARG A 93 4.56 -15.23 -4.23
N GLY A 94 5.52 -15.46 -5.15
CA GLY A 94 5.37 -15.08 -6.55
C GLY A 94 5.40 -13.55 -6.79
N GLN A 95 5.90 -12.79 -5.82
CA GLN A 95 5.96 -11.32 -5.81
C GLN A 95 7.35 -10.78 -6.16
N TYR A 96 8.23 -11.60 -6.70
CA TYR A 96 9.59 -11.21 -7.10
C TYR A 96 9.70 -11.05 -8.61
N HIS A 97 10.03 -9.85 -9.08
CA HIS A 97 10.07 -9.49 -10.49
C HIS A 97 11.49 -9.20 -10.95
N LYS A 98 11.86 -9.64 -12.16
CA LYS A 98 13.18 -9.39 -12.74
C LYS A 98 13.26 -8.08 -13.53
N SER A 99 12.11 -7.49 -13.85
CA SER A 99 11.98 -6.26 -14.65
C SER A 99 10.73 -5.48 -14.22
N SER A 100 10.52 -4.32 -14.86
CA SER A 100 9.32 -3.49 -14.66
C SER A 100 9.14 -3.06 -13.20
N PRO A 101 10.14 -2.38 -12.59
CA PRO A 101 10.02 -1.84 -11.24
C PRO A 101 8.85 -0.87 -11.14
N ARG A 102 8.34 -0.72 -9.92
CA ARG A 102 7.31 0.28 -9.56
C ARG A 102 7.72 1.01 -8.29
N PRO A 103 7.32 2.27 -8.11
CA PRO A 103 7.49 2.94 -6.83
C PRO A 103 6.91 2.09 -5.68
N GLY A 104 7.63 2.02 -4.56
CA GLY A 104 7.30 1.17 -3.43
C GLY A 104 7.83 -0.27 -3.49
N ASP A 105 8.34 -0.75 -4.64
CA ASP A 105 9.02 -2.04 -4.70
C ASP A 105 10.31 -2.00 -3.84
N GLN A 106 10.65 -3.10 -3.18
CA GLN A 106 11.97 -3.31 -2.60
C GLN A 106 12.94 -3.77 -3.69
N ILE A 107 13.95 -2.96 -4.02
CA ILE A 107 14.98 -3.32 -5.00
C ILE A 107 16.09 -4.12 -4.33
N PHE A 108 16.58 -5.14 -5.04
CA PHE A 108 17.67 -6.00 -4.59
C PHE A 108 18.85 -5.95 -5.54
N PHE A 109 20.04 -5.77 -4.99
CA PHE A 109 21.29 -5.74 -5.74
C PHE A 109 22.16 -6.95 -5.38
N ARG A 110 22.87 -7.45 -6.38
CA ARG A 110 23.77 -8.60 -6.24
C ARG A 110 25.25 -8.23 -6.45
N ASN A 111 26.11 -9.00 -5.85
CA ASN A 111 27.50 -9.15 -6.28
C ASN A 111 27.66 -10.51 -7.02
N SER A 112 28.88 -10.95 -7.21
CA SER A 112 29.19 -12.23 -7.87
C SER A 112 28.68 -13.46 -7.10
N SER A 113 28.48 -13.32 -5.79
CA SER A 113 28.15 -14.46 -4.89
C SER A 113 26.70 -14.49 -4.46
N ARG A 114 26.08 -13.34 -4.15
CA ARG A 114 24.74 -13.28 -3.54
C ARG A 114 24.07 -11.93 -3.74
N ILE A 115 22.80 -11.84 -3.36
CA ILE A 115 22.14 -10.56 -3.09
C ILE A 115 22.84 -9.94 -1.87
N CYS A 116 23.29 -8.68 -1.98
CA CYS A 116 24.15 -8.06 -0.97
C CYS A 116 23.73 -6.67 -0.54
N HIS A 117 22.71 -6.08 -1.20
CA HIS A 117 22.23 -4.75 -0.88
C HIS A 117 20.76 -4.61 -1.29
N THR A 118 20.07 -3.64 -0.70
CA THR A 118 18.65 -3.37 -0.95
C THR A 118 18.28 -1.91 -0.62
N GLY A 119 17.15 -1.47 -1.17
CA GLY A 119 16.55 -0.18 -0.92
C GLY A 119 15.08 -0.18 -1.34
N ILE A 120 14.45 0.98 -1.38
CA ILE A 120 13.08 1.19 -1.81
C ILE A 120 13.07 1.98 -3.11
N VAL A 121 12.34 1.51 -4.12
CA VAL A 121 12.13 2.24 -5.38
C VAL A 121 11.27 3.47 -5.09
N ALA A 122 11.82 4.65 -5.38
CA ALA A 122 11.13 5.92 -5.18
C ALA A 122 10.46 6.43 -6.48
N GLU A 123 11.13 6.25 -7.62
CA GLU A 123 10.65 6.73 -8.92
C GLU A 123 11.20 5.84 -10.04
N VAL A 124 10.45 5.73 -11.12
CA VAL A 124 10.86 5.00 -12.33
C VAL A 124 10.65 5.90 -13.55
N THR A 125 11.67 5.97 -14.41
CA THR A 125 11.61 6.64 -15.71
C THR A 125 11.68 5.60 -16.84
N LEU A 126 11.74 6.05 -18.09
CA LEU A 126 11.89 5.13 -19.23
C LEU A 126 13.22 4.37 -19.21
N THR A 127 14.27 4.92 -18.58
CA THR A 127 15.63 4.37 -18.64
C THR A 127 16.29 4.15 -17.28
N THR A 128 15.73 4.74 -16.22
CA THR A 128 16.33 4.71 -14.88
C THR A 128 15.34 4.33 -13.80
N VAL A 129 15.86 3.83 -12.69
CA VAL A 129 15.16 3.65 -11.41
C VAL A 129 15.86 4.49 -10.35
N ARG A 130 15.09 5.30 -9.63
CA ARG A 130 15.53 6.07 -8.47
C ARG A 130 15.12 5.37 -7.20
N THR A 131 16.02 5.33 -6.23
CA THR A 131 15.83 4.62 -4.97
C THR A 131 16.10 5.54 -3.79
N ILE A 132 15.64 5.12 -2.61
CA ILE A 132 16.13 5.56 -1.30
C ILE A 132 16.70 4.34 -0.58
N GLU A 133 17.94 4.45 -0.13
CA GLU A 133 18.72 3.31 0.37
C GLU A 133 19.39 3.68 1.69
N GLY A 134 19.35 2.76 2.65
CA GLY A 134 20.14 2.82 3.88
C GLY A 134 21.47 2.10 3.72
N ASN A 135 22.42 2.43 4.58
CA ASN A 135 23.77 1.86 4.59
C ASN A 135 24.51 1.99 3.26
N THR A 136 24.34 3.13 2.61
CA THR A 136 24.96 3.44 1.31
C THR A 136 25.70 4.77 1.38
N SER A 137 26.24 5.23 0.25
CA SER A 137 26.81 6.56 0.10
C SER A 137 26.33 7.20 -1.20
N SER A 138 26.55 8.51 -1.36
CA SER A 138 26.17 9.25 -2.57
C SER A 138 26.87 8.69 -3.83
N GLY A 139 26.30 9.03 -5.01
CA GLY A 139 26.82 8.58 -6.33
C GLY A 139 26.01 7.43 -6.92
N SER A 140 26.36 7.00 -8.12
CA SER A 140 25.61 5.99 -8.90
C SER A 140 26.09 4.54 -8.69
N GLU A 141 27.14 4.33 -7.89
CA GLU A 141 27.65 2.99 -7.59
C GLU A 141 26.79 2.28 -6.54
N VAL A 142 26.64 0.97 -6.67
CA VAL A 142 26.00 0.15 -5.64
C VAL A 142 26.97 -0.05 -4.48
N ILE A 143 26.72 0.63 -3.36
CA ILE A 143 27.53 0.58 -2.15
C ILE A 143 26.73 -0.15 -1.05
N ALA A 144 27.25 -1.25 -0.57
CA ALA A 144 26.56 -2.12 0.39
C ALA A 144 26.91 -1.84 1.87
N ASN A 145 27.81 -0.93 2.15
CA ASN A 145 28.21 -0.49 3.48
C ASN A 145 28.82 0.92 3.41
N GLY A 146 27.97 1.92 3.20
CA GLY A 146 28.38 3.31 2.94
C GLY A 146 28.01 4.30 4.05
N GLY A 147 27.30 3.88 5.07
CA GLY A 147 27.07 4.62 6.29
C GLY A 147 25.97 5.71 6.28
N ALA A 148 25.25 5.89 5.18
CA ALA A 148 24.26 6.93 5.04
C ALA A 148 22.92 6.43 4.47
N VAL A 149 21.86 7.25 4.64
CA VAL A 149 20.64 7.15 3.83
C VAL A 149 20.76 8.14 2.68
N CYS A 150 20.73 7.61 1.44
CA CYS A 150 20.88 8.41 0.22
C CYS A 150 19.85 8.06 -0.83
N ARG A 151 19.46 9.07 -1.63
CA ARG A 151 18.83 8.83 -2.93
C ARG A 151 19.88 8.40 -3.92
N LYS A 152 19.51 7.42 -4.74
CA LYS A 152 20.38 6.87 -5.79
C LYS A 152 19.62 6.80 -7.11
N GLU A 153 20.36 6.76 -8.22
CA GLU A 153 19.79 6.55 -9.55
C GLU A 153 20.61 5.51 -10.29
N TYR A 154 19.94 4.54 -10.90
CA TYR A 154 20.55 3.47 -11.68
C TYR A 154 19.86 3.32 -13.03
N SER A 155 20.64 2.96 -14.06
CA SER A 155 20.05 2.46 -15.30
C SER A 155 19.21 1.22 -15.02
N LEU A 156 18.04 1.08 -15.66
CA LEU A 156 17.22 -0.14 -15.60
C LEU A 156 18.00 -1.40 -16.09
N ASN A 157 19.04 -1.20 -16.90
CA ASN A 157 19.90 -2.28 -17.39
C ASN A 157 21.16 -2.51 -16.51
N ASN A 158 21.22 -1.92 -15.31
CA ASN A 158 22.35 -2.12 -14.41
C ASN A 158 22.44 -3.60 -14.00
N SER A 159 23.55 -4.25 -14.36
CA SER A 159 23.80 -5.69 -14.12
C SER A 159 23.85 -6.09 -12.64
N ARG A 160 23.98 -5.10 -11.74
CA ARG A 160 23.94 -5.31 -10.29
C ARG A 160 22.50 -5.46 -9.76
N ILE A 161 21.48 -5.05 -10.50
CA ILE A 161 20.08 -5.25 -10.10
C ILE A 161 19.73 -6.73 -10.26
N ASP A 162 19.43 -7.40 -9.13
CA ASP A 162 18.95 -8.79 -9.15
C ASP A 162 17.45 -8.88 -9.41
N GLY A 163 16.67 -7.95 -8.89
CA GLY A 163 15.23 -7.89 -9.08
C GLY A 163 14.51 -7.02 -8.04
N TYR A 164 13.20 -7.12 -8.04
CA TYR A 164 12.29 -6.26 -7.29
C TYR A 164 11.25 -7.11 -6.54
N GLY A 165 11.16 -6.94 -5.24
CA GLY A 165 10.09 -7.46 -4.41
C GLY A 165 8.92 -6.49 -4.40
N ARG A 166 7.75 -6.93 -4.83
CA ARG A 166 6.54 -6.10 -4.89
C ARG A 166 5.60 -6.44 -3.76
N PRO A 167 5.39 -5.54 -2.79
CA PRO A 167 4.38 -5.74 -1.75
C PRO A 167 2.97 -5.81 -2.33
N ASP A 168 2.11 -6.59 -1.71
CA ASP A 168 0.68 -6.57 -2.02
C ASP A 168 0.01 -5.41 -1.26
N TRP A 169 -0.09 -4.28 -1.92
CA TRP A 169 -0.65 -3.06 -1.34
C TRP A 169 -2.12 -3.17 -0.95
N SER A 170 -2.87 -4.13 -1.53
CA SER A 170 -4.28 -4.36 -1.17
C SER A 170 -4.48 -4.73 0.30
N LEU A 171 -3.43 -5.22 0.96
CA LEU A 171 -3.43 -5.55 2.39
C LEU A 171 -3.57 -4.32 3.31
N VAL A 172 -3.24 -3.12 2.81
CA VAL A 172 -3.21 -1.88 3.60
C VAL A 172 -3.93 -0.71 2.93
N GLU A 173 -4.37 -0.89 1.69
CA GLU A 173 -5.19 0.08 0.97
C GLU A 173 -6.66 -0.24 1.18
N ALA A 174 -7.46 0.79 1.49
CA ALA A 174 -8.91 0.63 1.44
C ALA A 174 -9.32 0.29 0.00
N PRO A 175 -10.34 -0.55 -0.19
CA PRO A 175 -10.90 -0.77 -1.51
C PRO A 175 -11.20 0.58 -2.19
N SER A 176 -10.77 0.72 -3.45
CA SER A 176 -11.09 1.89 -4.25
C SER A 176 -12.19 1.54 -5.24
N TYR A 177 -13.24 2.36 -5.24
CA TYR A 177 -14.43 2.17 -6.07
C TYR A 177 -14.56 3.31 -7.08
N GLU A 178 -15.00 3.01 -8.28
CA GLU A 178 -15.55 4.05 -9.14
C GLU A 178 -16.87 4.55 -8.54
N THR A 179 -17.11 5.87 -8.54
CA THR A 179 -18.37 6.43 -8.05
C THR A 179 -19.52 6.02 -8.97
N GLY A 180 -20.61 5.51 -8.40
CA GLY A 180 -21.76 5.08 -9.17
C GLY A 180 -22.31 3.72 -8.73
N TRP A 181 -23.18 3.16 -9.58
CA TRP A 181 -23.78 1.86 -9.39
C TRP A 181 -22.82 0.74 -9.75
N HIS A 182 -22.79 -0.28 -8.91
CA HIS A 182 -22.04 -1.53 -9.09
C HIS A 182 -23.00 -2.71 -8.90
N HIS A 183 -22.69 -3.82 -9.57
CA HIS A 183 -23.43 -5.07 -9.43
C HIS A 183 -22.45 -6.23 -9.30
N ASP A 184 -22.70 -7.10 -8.34
CA ASP A 184 -21.97 -8.35 -8.14
C ASP A 184 -22.94 -9.52 -7.87
N SER A 185 -22.42 -10.67 -7.46
CA SER A 185 -23.23 -11.86 -7.17
C SER A 185 -24.24 -11.70 -6.05
N ASN A 186 -24.14 -10.65 -5.23
CA ASN A 186 -25.02 -10.39 -4.09
C ASN A 186 -26.05 -9.29 -4.38
N GLY A 187 -25.90 -8.55 -5.49
CA GLY A 187 -26.84 -7.52 -5.91
C GLY A 187 -26.22 -6.17 -6.27
N TRP A 188 -27.07 -5.16 -6.35
CA TRP A 188 -26.69 -3.79 -6.65
C TRP A 188 -26.24 -3.03 -5.39
N TRP A 189 -25.18 -2.23 -5.51
CA TRP A 189 -24.69 -1.32 -4.49
C TRP A 189 -24.18 -0.02 -5.11
N TYR A 190 -24.07 1.07 -4.33
CA TYR A 190 -23.69 2.38 -4.85
C TYR A 190 -22.52 2.98 -4.08
N ALA A 191 -21.40 3.21 -4.79
CA ALA A 191 -20.24 3.94 -4.29
C ALA A 191 -20.49 5.46 -4.41
N TYR A 192 -20.47 6.19 -3.29
CA TYR A 192 -20.58 7.65 -3.31
C TYR A 192 -19.20 8.34 -3.35
N SER A 193 -18.12 7.59 -3.16
CA SER A 193 -16.73 8.03 -3.25
C SER A 193 -15.81 6.85 -3.55
N GLU A 194 -14.56 7.12 -3.84
CA GLU A 194 -13.54 6.09 -4.07
C GLU A 194 -13.37 5.12 -2.87
N THR A 195 -13.74 5.51 -1.67
CA THR A 195 -13.54 4.70 -0.45
C THR A 195 -14.82 4.44 0.32
N GLY A 196 -15.99 4.82 -0.21
CA GLY A 196 -17.23 4.73 0.51
C GLY A 196 -18.43 4.34 -0.35
N TYR A 197 -19.33 3.54 0.23
CA TYR A 197 -20.59 3.15 -0.37
C TYR A 197 -21.72 3.19 0.67
N TYR A 198 -22.99 3.27 0.22
CA TYR A 198 -24.13 3.41 1.11
C TYR A 198 -24.44 2.11 1.84
N LYS A 199 -24.74 2.23 3.15
CA LYS A 199 -25.18 1.13 4.02
C LYS A 199 -26.25 1.62 4.98
N SER A 200 -27.20 0.73 5.32
CA SER A 200 -28.24 0.96 6.34
C SER A 200 -28.94 2.30 6.22
N CYS A 201 -29.24 2.74 4.99
CA CYS A 201 -29.78 4.08 4.78
C CYS A 201 -30.66 4.20 3.54
N TRP A 202 -31.57 5.17 3.59
CA TRP A 202 -32.28 5.67 2.43
C TRP A 202 -31.44 6.66 1.65
N ARG A 203 -31.47 6.59 0.30
CA ARG A 203 -30.86 7.57 -0.60
C ARG A 203 -31.72 7.83 -1.81
N VAL A 204 -31.69 9.07 -2.28
CA VAL A 204 -32.21 9.45 -3.58
C VAL A 204 -31.02 9.56 -4.55
N ILE A 205 -31.07 8.81 -5.63
CA ILE A 205 -30.03 8.75 -6.65
C ILE A 205 -30.72 8.94 -7.99
N ASN A 206 -30.31 9.96 -8.75
CA ASN A 206 -30.92 10.32 -10.04
C ASN A 206 -32.46 10.48 -9.97
N GLY A 207 -32.96 11.05 -8.85
CA GLY A 207 -34.39 11.27 -8.63
C GLY A 207 -35.18 10.06 -8.16
N HIS A 208 -34.59 8.89 -7.98
CA HIS A 208 -35.24 7.68 -7.48
C HIS A 208 -34.76 7.31 -6.09
N LYS A 209 -35.65 6.78 -5.25
CA LYS A 209 -35.34 6.45 -3.86
C LYS A 209 -35.03 4.98 -3.69
N TYR A 210 -33.96 4.70 -2.96
CA TYR A 210 -33.43 3.37 -2.68
C TYR A 210 -33.20 3.20 -1.19
N TYR A 211 -33.21 1.94 -0.72
CA TYR A 211 -32.73 1.61 0.61
C TYR A 211 -31.59 0.59 0.51
N PHE A 212 -30.49 0.90 1.17
CA PHE A 212 -29.32 0.01 1.26
C PHE A 212 -29.33 -0.73 2.59
N ASN A 213 -29.13 -2.06 2.56
CA ASN A 213 -29.07 -2.88 3.76
C ASN A 213 -27.75 -2.69 4.53
N SER A 214 -27.54 -3.44 5.61
CA SER A 214 -26.32 -3.39 6.43
C SER A 214 -25.06 -3.78 5.67
N ASP A 215 -25.17 -4.63 4.66
CA ASP A 215 -24.04 -5.08 3.83
C ASP A 215 -23.75 -4.11 2.67
N GLY A 216 -24.69 -3.16 2.41
CA GLY A 216 -24.55 -2.12 1.41
C GLY A 216 -25.28 -2.41 0.10
N TYR A 217 -26.08 -3.46 0.02
CA TYR A 217 -26.84 -3.78 -1.18
C TYR A 217 -28.22 -3.08 -1.17
N ALA A 218 -28.60 -2.57 -2.33
CA ALA A 218 -29.92 -2.00 -2.55
C ALA A 218 -30.98 -3.09 -2.49
N LEU A 219 -32.06 -2.83 -1.77
CA LEU A 219 -33.14 -3.79 -1.59
C LEU A 219 -34.04 -3.87 -2.83
N ALA A 220 -34.55 -5.06 -3.13
CA ALA A 220 -35.50 -5.36 -4.20
C ALA A 220 -36.71 -6.14 -3.65
N GLY A 221 -37.86 -6.03 -4.33
CA GLY A 221 -39.11 -6.71 -3.94
C GLY A 221 -39.71 -6.14 -2.67
N TRP A 222 -40.54 -6.97 -1.99
CA TRP A 222 -41.20 -6.58 -0.74
C TRP A 222 -40.21 -6.61 0.43
N GLN A 223 -40.13 -5.47 1.14
CA GLN A 223 -39.21 -5.30 2.28
C GLN A 223 -39.89 -4.61 3.44
N ARG A 224 -39.61 -5.07 4.66
CA ARG A 224 -40.11 -4.41 5.89
C ARG A 224 -38.98 -3.60 6.51
N ILE A 225 -39.12 -2.28 6.53
CA ILE A 225 -38.16 -1.34 7.08
C ILE A 225 -38.82 -0.51 8.15
N GLN A 226 -38.34 -0.52 9.41
CA GLN A 226 -38.92 0.20 10.55
C GLN A 226 -40.44 -0.02 10.66
N ASP A 227 -40.85 -1.29 10.63
CA ASP A 227 -42.23 -1.74 10.77
C ASP A 227 -43.20 -1.32 9.64
N LYS A 228 -42.71 -0.74 8.56
CA LYS A 228 -43.48 -0.42 7.34
C LYS A 228 -43.07 -1.28 6.18
N TRP A 229 -44.05 -1.68 5.37
CA TRP A 229 -43.79 -2.42 4.13
C TRP A 229 -43.53 -1.46 2.96
N TYR A 230 -42.53 -1.82 2.16
CA TYR A 230 -42.13 -1.11 0.95
C TYR A 230 -41.93 -2.12 -0.18
N PHE A 231 -42.26 -1.72 -1.40
CA PHE A 231 -41.94 -2.53 -2.59
C PHE A 231 -40.95 -1.79 -3.45
N PHE A 232 -39.86 -2.48 -3.82
CA PHE A 232 -38.82 -1.99 -4.71
C PHE A 232 -38.84 -2.78 -6.03
N GLU A 233 -38.56 -2.13 -7.15
CA GLU A 233 -38.47 -2.79 -8.44
C GLU A 233 -37.50 -3.98 -8.38
N ASN A 234 -37.99 -5.15 -8.80
CA ASN A 234 -37.21 -6.40 -8.69
C ASN A 234 -37.08 -7.15 -10.02
N THR A 235 -37.44 -6.51 -11.13
CA THR A 235 -37.26 -7.07 -12.46
C THR A 235 -35.79 -6.94 -12.86
N ALA A 236 -35.09 -8.05 -12.98
CA ALA A 236 -33.68 -8.09 -13.38
C ALA A 236 -33.46 -7.39 -14.73
N GLY A 237 -32.50 -6.47 -14.77
CA GLY A 237 -32.19 -5.67 -15.95
C GLY A 237 -33.14 -4.50 -16.23
N HIS A 238 -34.10 -4.24 -15.34
CA HIS A 238 -34.92 -3.03 -15.43
C HIS A 238 -34.06 -1.80 -15.17
N PRO A 239 -34.21 -0.67 -15.91
CA PRO A 239 -33.40 0.53 -15.71
C PRO A 239 -33.48 1.13 -14.31
N LEU A 240 -34.58 0.87 -13.57
CA LEU A 240 -34.82 1.32 -12.21
C LEU A 240 -34.87 0.15 -11.22
N GLU A 241 -34.16 -0.93 -11.48
CA GLU A 241 -34.03 -2.05 -10.55
C GLU A 241 -33.62 -1.55 -9.16
N CYS A 242 -34.24 -2.05 -8.10
CA CYS A 242 -34.12 -1.62 -6.71
C CYS A 242 -34.70 -0.24 -6.37
N ALA A 243 -35.34 0.48 -7.29
CA ALA A 243 -36.01 1.74 -6.97
C ALA A 243 -37.35 1.50 -6.24
N LEU A 244 -37.63 2.36 -5.24
CA LEU A 244 -38.89 2.31 -4.48
C LEU A 244 -40.07 2.60 -5.38
N TYR A 245 -41.12 1.76 -5.30
CA TYR A 245 -42.43 2.02 -5.89
C TYR A 245 -43.16 3.09 -5.10
N VAL A 246 -43.76 4.01 -5.81
CA VAL A 246 -44.62 5.06 -5.26
C VAL A 246 -45.96 5.07 -5.99
N THR A 247 -47.02 5.54 -5.32
CA THR A 247 -48.31 5.75 -5.92
C THR A 247 -48.42 7.20 -6.38
N ASP A 248 -48.71 7.40 -7.66
CA ASP A 248 -48.97 8.73 -8.21
C ASP A 248 -50.38 9.25 -7.89
N ALA A 249 -50.70 10.45 -8.34
CA ALA A 249 -52.00 11.06 -8.10
C ALA A 249 -53.20 10.32 -8.74
N SER A 250 -52.93 9.43 -9.72
CA SER A 250 -53.94 8.57 -10.36
C SER A 250 -54.07 7.21 -9.69
N GLY A 251 -53.29 6.90 -8.66
CA GLY A 251 -53.28 5.61 -7.98
C GLY A 251 -52.41 4.55 -8.65
N ILE A 252 -51.67 4.91 -9.68
CA ILE A 252 -50.74 3.99 -10.35
C ILE A 252 -49.47 3.83 -9.48
N GLN A 253 -49.09 2.58 -9.24
CA GLN A 253 -47.83 2.24 -8.57
C GLN A 253 -46.75 1.91 -9.58
N ALA A 254 -45.60 2.57 -9.48
CA ALA A 254 -44.45 2.35 -10.34
C ALA A 254 -43.18 2.79 -9.59
N PRO A 255 -41.97 2.40 -10.06
CA PRO A 255 -40.73 2.98 -9.56
C PRO A 255 -40.77 4.49 -9.75
N GLY A 256 -40.92 5.23 -8.65
CA GLY A 256 -41.25 6.66 -8.67
C GLY A 256 -40.05 7.59 -8.59
N ALA A 257 -40.20 8.80 -9.16
CA ALA A 257 -39.29 9.91 -8.94
C ALA A 257 -39.65 10.67 -7.65
N PHE A 258 -38.65 11.24 -6.98
CA PHE A 258 -38.71 12.05 -5.75
C PHE A 258 -38.12 13.43 -5.96
#